data_d9aa09dcb70a6f9e45c55e6a2141190c
#
_entry.id   d9aa09dcb70a6f9e45c55e6a2141190c
#
_cell.length_a   1.000
_cell.length_b   1.000
_cell.length_c   1.000
_cell.angle_alpha   90.00
_cell.angle_beta   90.00
_cell.angle_gamma   90.00
#
_symmetry.space_group_name_H-M   'P 1'
#
loop_
_entity.id
_entity.type
_entity.pdbx_description
1 polymer ?
#
loop_
_entity_poly.entity_id
_entity_poly.type
_entity_poly.pdbx_seq_one_letter_code
_entity_poly.pdbx_strand_id
1 'polypeptide(L)'
;MNILGTTPETIDMAEDRDLFNAMMEKLEIPMPESGMAVNVEEALEIAKRIGYPLMVRPSYVLGGRGMEVVYDDESLEQYMKAAVGVTPDRPILIDRFLNNAMECEADAISDGETVFVPAVMEHIELAGIHSGDSACILPSKHIPCLLYTSDAADDLT
;
A
#
# COMPACT_ATOMS: atom_id res chain seq x y z
N MET A 1 19.70 -2.74 24.58
CA MET A 1 19.35 -4.12 24.15
C MET A 1 19.61 -4.17 22.66
N ASN A 2 20.41 -5.11 22.16
CA ASN A 2 20.62 -5.22 20.71
C ASN A 2 19.45 -5.98 20.08
N ILE A 3 18.74 -5.35 19.16
CA ILE A 3 17.69 -5.97 18.38
C ILE A 3 18.34 -6.64 17.17
N LEU A 4 18.02 -7.90 16.95
CA LEU A 4 18.45 -8.63 15.76
C LEU A 4 17.37 -8.45 14.66
N GLY A 5 17.81 -8.08 13.47
CA GLY A 5 16.93 -7.81 12.34
C GLY A 5 16.57 -6.32 12.20
N THR A 6 15.36 -6.03 11.72
CA THR A 6 14.91 -4.67 11.44
C THR A 6 14.84 -3.82 12.70
N THR A 7 15.35 -2.59 12.65
CA THR A 7 15.34 -1.68 13.79
C THR A 7 13.93 -1.10 14.02
N PRO A 8 13.59 -0.69 15.27
CA PRO A 8 12.31 -0.05 15.55
C PRO A 8 12.07 1.19 14.69
N GLU A 9 13.10 1.99 14.45
CA GLU A 9 13.02 3.20 13.63
C GLU A 9 12.65 2.87 12.18
N THR A 10 13.17 1.76 11.64
CA THR A 10 12.82 1.29 10.28
C THR A 10 11.40 0.74 10.24
N ILE A 11 10.97 0.07 11.31
CA ILE A 11 9.58 -0.40 11.43
C ILE A 11 8.63 0.81 11.47
N ASP A 12 8.94 1.83 12.27
CA ASP A 12 8.13 3.05 12.35
C ASP A 12 8.05 3.74 10.99
N MET A 13 9.16 3.84 10.25
CA MET A 13 9.14 4.40 8.88
C MET A 13 8.29 3.60 7.89
N ALA A 14 8.18 2.29 8.07
CA ALA A 14 7.35 1.45 7.20
C ALA A 14 5.86 1.46 7.60
N GLU A 15 5.56 1.57 8.89
CA GLU A 15 4.19 1.48 9.43
C GLU A 15 3.49 2.84 9.50
N ASP A 16 4.24 3.92 9.75
CA ASP A 16 3.71 5.28 9.76
C ASP A 16 3.53 5.79 8.32
N ARG A 17 2.29 6.14 7.98
CA ARG A 17 1.93 6.52 6.61
C ARG A 17 2.65 7.76 6.11
N ASP A 18 2.82 8.76 6.96
CA ASP A 18 3.46 10.01 6.58
C ASP A 18 4.96 9.82 6.39
N LEU A 19 5.60 9.04 7.28
CA LEU A 19 7.01 8.69 7.16
C LEU A 19 7.27 7.83 5.91
N PHE A 20 6.39 6.87 5.66
CA PHE A 20 6.47 6.01 4.47
C PHE A 20 6.31 6.82 3.18
N ASN A 21 5.30 7.69 3.10
CA ASN A 21 5.09 8.56 1.94
C ASN A 21 6.29 9.46 1.68
N ALA A 22 6.84 10.10 2.71
CA ALA A 22 8.03 10.94 2.60
C ALA A 22 9.26 10.17 2.11
N MET A 23 9.39 8.90 2.54
CA MET A 23 10.46 8.03 2.09
C MET A 23 10.28 7.66 0.61
N MET A 24 9.08 7.27 0.18
CA MET A 24 8.80 6.94 -1.21
C MET A 24 9.02 8.14 -2.13
N GLU A 25 8.58 9.33 -1.72
CA GLU A 25 8.81 10.57 -2.47
C GLU A 25 10.31 10.87 -2.61
N LYS A 26 11.09 10.72 -1.53
CA LYS A 26 12.55 10.90 -1.55
C LYS A 26 13.26 9.91 -2.48
N LEU A 27 12.73 8.68 -2.59
CA LEU A 27 13.27 7.62 -3.45
C LEU A 27 12.70 7.69 -4.88
N GLU A 28 11.85 8.68 -5.17
CA GLU A 28 11.16 8.82 -6.47
C GLU A 28 10.35 7.57 -6.88
N ILE A 29 9.90 6.78 -5.88
CA ILE A 29 9.06 5.61 -6.10
C ILE A 29 7.61 6.06 -6.26
N PRO A 30 6.96 5.78 -7.40
CA PRO A 30 5.59 6.21 -7.64
C PRO A 30 4.62 5.52 -6.68
N MET A 31 3.71 6.31 -6.12
CA MET A 31 2.63 5.84 -5.26
C MET A 31 1.27 6.24 -5.81
N PRO A 32 0.22 5.46 -5.55
CA PRO A 32 -1.13 5.92 -5.82
C PRO A 32 -1.45 7.19 -5.04
N GLU A 33 -2.22 8.09 -5.67
CA GLU A 33 -2.75 9.26 -4.95
C GLU A 33 -3.58 8.81 -3.76
N SER A 34 -3.37 9.46 -2.62
CA SER A 34 -3.99 9.07 -1.36
C SER A 34 -4.41 10.28 -0.52
N GLY A 35 -5.19 10.01 0.52
CA GLY A 35 -5.55 10.97 1.54
C GLY A 35 -6.09 10.29 2.79
N MET A 36 -6.20 11.04 3.87
CA MET A 36 -6.79 10.60 5.13
C MET A 36 -7.97 11.50 5.49
N ALA A 37 -9.09 10.91 5.88
CA ALA A 37 -10.30 11.61 6.29
C ALA A 37 -10.80 11.14 7.65
N VAL A 38 -11.24 12.05 8.48
CA VAL A 38 -11.88 11.75 9.77
C VAL A 38 -13.41 11.95 9.72
N ASN A 39 -13.93 12.52 8.64
CA ASN A 39 -15.35 12.75 8.42
C ASN A 39 -15.72 12.59 6.95
N VAL A 40 -17.02 12.61 6.66
CA VAL A 40 -17.56 12.42 5.30
C VAL A 40 -17.16 13.55 4.37
N GLU A 41 -17.18 14.78 4.85
CA GLU A 41 -16.88 15.98 4.06
C GLU A 41 -15.44 15.94 3.53
N GLU A 42 -14.47 15.64 4.39
CA GLU A 42 -13.07 15.47 4.01
C GLU A 42 -12.90 14.32 3.02
N ALA A 43 -13.61 13.19 3.23
CA ALA A 43 -13.56 12.06 2.32
C ALA A 43 -14.04 12.41 0.91
N LEU A 44 -15.14 13.16 0.80
CA LEU A 44 -15.66 13.62 -0.49
C LEU A 44 -14.73 14.63 -1.18
N GLU A 45 -14.04 15.48 -0.44
CA GLU A 45 -13.02 16.38 -1.01
C GLU A 45 -11.83 15.61 -1.58
N ILE A 46 -11.38 14.58 -0.86
CA ILE A 46 -10.33 13.69 -1.33
C ILE A 46 -10.79 12.94 -2.58
N ALA A 47 -12.01 12.41 -2.58
CA ALA A 47 -12.59 11.70 -3.72
C ALA A 47 -12.68 12.58 -4.98
N LYS A 48 -13.06 13.86 -4.84
CA LYS A 48 -13.06 14.82 -5.95
C LYS A 48 -11.68 15.06 -6.54
N ARG A 49 -10.64 15.05 -5.71
CA ARG A 49 -9.25 15.23 -6.14
C ARG A 49 -8.70 14.00 -6.83
N ILE A 50 -8.91 12.83 -6.24
CA ILE A 50 -8.30 11.57 -6.69
C ILE A 50 -9.12 10.94 -7.84
N GLY A 51 -10.45 10.98 -7.76
CA GLY A 51 -11.39 10.29 -8.66
C GLY A 51 -11.59 8.82 -8.30
N TYR A 52 -12.74 8.29 -8.72
CA TYR A 52 -13.12 6.89 -8.50
C TYR A 52 -12.51 5.94 -9.54
N PRO A 53 -12.37 4.65 -9.22
CA PRO A 53 -12.67 4.01 -7.94
C PRO A 53 -11.61 4.26 -6.88
N LEU A 54 -12.02 4.17 -5.59
CA LEU A 54 -11.16 4.37 -4.44
C LEU A 54 -11.15 3.12 -3.55
N MET A 55 -10.00 2.81 -2.98
CA MET A 55 -9.86 1.86 -1.89
C MET A 55 -9.96 2.62 -0.58
N VAL A 56 -10.89 2.23 0.27
CA VAL A 56 -11.07 2.82 1.61
C VAL A 56 -10.76 1.78 2.69
N ARG A 57 -10.03 2.19 3.70
CA ARG A 57 -9.65 1.30 4.80
C ARG A 57 -9.45 2.07 6.09
N PRO A 58 -9.84 1.51 7.27
CA PRO A 58 -9.51 2.11 8.54
C PRO A 58 -8.00 2.07 8.78
N SER A 59 -7.44 3.10 9.40
CA SER A 59 -6.07 3.03 9.92
C SER A 59 -5.99 1.98 11.02
N TYR A 60 -4.87 1.25 11.08
CA TYR A 60 -4.58 0.25 12.12
C TYR A 60 -5.44 -1.04 12.07
N VAL A 61 -5.88 -1.48 10.90
CA VAL A 61 -6.45 -2.82 10.72
C VAL A 61 -5.45 -3.74 10.06
N LEU A 62 -5.36 -4.96 10.58
CA LEU A 62 -4.53 -6.02 10.02
C LEU A 62 -5.37 -6.96 9.13
N GLY A 63 -4.73 -7.49 8.08
CA GLY A 63 -5.30 -8.57 7.26
C GLY A 63 -6.49 -8.14 6.39
N GLY A 64 -6.49 -6.92 5.86
CA GLY A 64 -7.51 -6.45 4.90
C GLY A 64 -8.92 -6.29 5.47
N ARG A 65 -9.10 -6.42 6.78
CA ARG A 65 -10.42 -6.27 7.41
C ARG A 65 -10.95 -4.85 7.27
N GLY A 66 -12.20 -4.73 6.80
CA GLY A 66 -12.86 -3.45 6.62
C GLY A 66 -12.32 -2.64 5.44
N MET A 67 -11.55 -3.24 4.53
CA MET A 67 -11.21 -2.63 3.25
C MET A 67 -12.37 -2.80 2.27
N GLU A 68 -12.67 -1.74 1.52
CA GLU A 68 -13.72 -1.75 0.51
C GLU A 68 -13.33 -0.90 -0.69
N VAL A 69 -13.72 -1.33 -1.88
CA VAL A 69 -13.60 -0.51 -3.09
C VAL A 69 -14.92 0.21 -3.33
N VAL A 70 -14.86 1.54 -3.34
CA VAL A 70 -16.02 2.41 -3.56
C VAL A 70 -15.95 3.07 -4.95
N TYR A 71 -17.08 3.22 -5.59
CA TYR A 71 -17.18 3.65 -6.99
C TYR A 71 -17.85 5.01 -7.19
N ASP A 72 -18.46 5.56 -6.14
CA ASP A 72 -19.22 6.81 -6.15
C ASP A 72 -19.30 7.44 -4.76
N ASP A 73 -19.82 8.68 -4.72
CA ASP A 73 -19.97 9.44 -3.49
C ASP A 73 -20.91 8.74 -2.50
N GLU A 74 -21.97 8.06 -2.98
CA GLU A 74 -22.94 7.40 -2.11
C GLU A 74 -22.34 6.23 -1.36
N SER A 75 -21.59 5.35 -2.05
CA SER A 75 -20.90 4.22 -1.43
C SER A 75 -19.80 4.70 -0.47
N LEU A 76 -19.08 5.78 -0.82
CA LEU A 76 -18.09 6.39 0.07
C LEU A 76 -18.75 6.92 1.35
N GLU A 77 -19.85 7.66 1.25
CA GLU A 77 -20.59 8.14 2.41
C GLU A 77 -21.11 7.01 3.32
N GLN A 78 -21.65 5.95 2.72
CA GLN A 78 -22.14 4.80 3.47
C GLN A 78 -21.00 4.13 4.25
N TYR A 79 -19.84 3.93 3.61
CA TYR A 79 -18.67 3.40 4.26
C TYR A 79 -18.20 4.29 5.42
N MET A 80 -18.05 5.60 5.19
CA MET A 80 -17.61 6.55 6.21
C MET A 80 -18.54 6.57 7.42
N LYS A 81 -19.86 6.58 7.22
CA LYS A 81 -20.85 6.53 8.31
C LYS A 81 -20.74 5.26 9.13
N ALA A 82 -20.49 4.12 8.49
CA ALA A 82 -20.31 2.85 9.18
C ALA A 82 -18.97 2.81 9.96
N ALA A 83 -17.88 3.25 9.35
CA ALA A 83 -16.54 3.21 9.94
C ALA A 83 -16.37 4.20 11.11
N VAL A 84 -16.83 5.43 10.96
CA VAL A 84 -16.78 6.46 12.01
C VAL A 84 -17.63 6.08 13.22
N GLY A 85 -18.74 5.37 13.00
CA GLY A 85 -19.57 4.84 14.12
C GLY A 85 -18.85 3.81 14.99
N VAL A 86 -17.80 3.16 14.47
CA VAL A 86 -17.03 2.13 15.20
C VAL A 86 -15.75 2.70 15.81
N THR A 87 -15.12 3.66 15.14
CA THR A 87 -13.82 4.23 15.58
C THR A 87 -13.76 5.74 15.29
N PRO A 88 -14.44 6.58 16.09
CA PRO A 88 -14.62 8.00 15.81
C PRO A 88 -13.31 8.82 15.77
N ASP A 89 -12.25 8.34 16.41
CA ASP A 89 -10.97 9.07 16.52
C ASP A 89 -9.87 8.53 15.58
N ARG A 90 -10.23 7.66 14.65
CA ARG A 90 -9.25 7.06 13.72
C ARG A 90 -9.52 7.48 12.28
N PRO A 91 -8.51 8.02 11.58
CA PRO A 91 -8.69 8.41 10.20
C PRO A 91 -8.92 7.18 9.31
N ILE A 92 -9.74 7.38 8.28
CA ILE A 92 -9.92 6.45 7.18
C ILE A 92 -8.92 6.82 6.09
N LEU A 93 -8.18 5.83 5.63
CA LEU A 93 -7.28 5.96 4.51
C LEU A 93 -8.07 5.78 3.21
N ILE A 94 -7.83 6.66 2.25
CA ILE A 94 -8.48 6.68 0.94
C ILE A 94 -7.39 6.71 -0.11
N ASP A 95 -7.26 5.63 -0.85
CA ASP A 95 -6.25 5.48 -1.90
C ASP A 95 -6.93 5.33 -3.27
N ARG A 96 -6.30 5.83 -4.34
CA ARG A 96 -6.74 5.53 -5.69
C ARG A 96 -6.65 4.02 -5.94
N PHE A 97 -7.76 3.41 -6.33
CA PHE A 97 -7.77 1.99 -6.68
C PHE A 97 -7.35 1.79 -8.14
N LEU A 98 -6.37 0.92 -8.36
CA LEU A 98 -5.87 0.59 -9.69
C LEU A 98 -6.61 -0.63 -10.23
N ASN A 99 -7.64 -0.39 -11.04
CA ASN A 99 -8.40 -1.47 -11.68
C ASN A 99 -7.52 -2.33 -12.59
N ASN A 100 -7.69 -3.64 -12.50
CA ASN A 100 -6.98 -4.63 -13.32
C ASN A 100 -5.45 -4.53 -13.23
N ALA A 101 -4.91 -3.97 -12.16
CA ALA A 101 -3.49 -3.96 -11.94
C ALA A 101 -3.00 -5.38 -11.61
N MET A 102 -1.85 -5.72 -12.15
CA MET A 102 -1.11 -6.92 -11.78
C MET A 102 -0.35 -6.63 -10.50
N GLU A 103 -0.49 -7.49 -9.50
CA GLU A 103 0.18 -7.36 -8.23
C GLU A 103 1.41 -8.25 -8.17
N CYS A 104 2.48 -7.76 -7.58
CA CYS A 104 3.67 -8.53 -7.34
C CYS A 104 4.25 -8.22 -5.96
N GLU A 105 4.95 -9.18 -5.40
CA GLU A 105 5.65 -9.07 -4.13
C GLU A 105 7.11 -9.49 -4.27
N ALA A 106 7.98 -8.88 -3.48
CA ALA A 106 9.37 -9.26 -3.36
C ALA A 106 9.78 -9.23 -1.89
N ASP A 107 10.31 -10.36 -1.41
CA ASP A 107 10.95 -10.43 -0.11
C ASP A 107 12.43 -10.12 -0.25
N ALA A 108 12.96 -9.32 0.67
CA ALA A 108 14.36 -8.92 0.66
C ALA A 108 15.02 -9.15 2.01
N ILE A 109 16.28 -9.53 1.98
CA ILE A 109 17.14 -9.62 3.17
C ILE A 109 18.31 -8.67 2.97
N SER A 110 18.62 -7.88 4.00
CA SER A 110 19.77 -6.96 3.98
C SER A 110 20.66 -7.15 5.21
N ASP A 111 21.96 -7.03 5.00
CA ASP A 111 22.97 -6.93 6.05
C ASP A 111 23.36 -5.47 6.39
N GLY A 112 22.70 -4.51 5.73
CA GLY A 112 22.95 -3.07 5.86
C GLY A 112 23.89 -2.50 4.79
N GLU A 113 24.56 -3.34 3.99
CA GLU A 113 25.41 -2.94 2.87
C GLU A 113 24.88 -3.49 1.54
N THR A 114 24.36 -4.71 1.59
CA THR A 114 23.83 -5.43 0.42
C THR A 114 22.41 -5.85 0.64
N VAL A 115 21.61 -5.81 -0.41
CA VAL A 115 20.24 -6.33 -0.43
C VAL A 115 20.19 -7.57 -1.31
N PHE A 116 19.60 -8.64 -0.82
CA PHE A 116 19.37 -9.87 -1.57
C PHE A 116 17.86 -10.10 -1.75
N VAL A 117 17.41 -10.10 -2.99
CA VAL A 117 16.05 -10.43 -3.40
C VAL A 117 16.09 -11.77 -4.12
N PRO A 118 15.65 -12.87 -3.48
CA PRO A 118 15.74 -14.22 -4.08
C PRO A 118 14.86 -14.39 -5.31
N ALA A 119 13.69 -13.77 -5.32
CA ALA A 119 12.76 -13.79 -6.45
C ALA A 119 11.64 -12.77 -6.27
N VAL A 120 10.95 -12.47 -7.37
CA VAL A 120 9.71 -11.69 -7.39
C VAL A 120 8.54 -12.64 -7.63
N MET A 121 7.52 -12.56 -6.79
CA MET A 121 6.29 -13.31 -6.88
C MET A 121 5.25 -12.51 -7.66
N GLU A 122 4.61 -13.13 -8.62
CA GLU A 122 3.50 -12.56 -9.37
C GLU A 122 2.19 -13.14 -8.86
N HIS A 123 1.22 -12.30 -8.51
CA HIS A 123 -0.10 -12.74 -8.09
C HIS A 123 -0.93 -13.20 -9.29
N ILE A 124 -1.69 -14.27 -9.12
CA ILE A 124 -2.64 -14.76 -10.12
C ILE A 124 -3.90 -13.92 -10.07
N GLU A 125 -4.35 -13.59 -8.88
CA GLU A 125 -5.48 -12.69 -8.65
C GLU A 125 -5.08 -11.24 -8.95
N LEU A 126 -6.05 -10.47 -9.40
CA LEU A 126 -5.85 -9.03 -9.64
C LEU A 126 -5.73 -8.27 -8.33
N ALA A 127 -5.10 -7.10 -8.39
CA ALA A 127 -4.93 -6.21 -7.24
C ALA A 127 -6.25 -5.91 -6.53
N GLY A 128 -6.20 -5.88 -5.20
CA GLY A 128 -7.36 -5.70 -4.32
C GLY A 128 -7.76 -6.97 -3.55
N ILE A 129 -7.16 -8.11 -3.86
CA ILE A 129 -7.25 -9.33 -3.03
C ILE A 129 -6.08 -9.31 -2.04
N HIS A 130 -6.36 -9.64 -0.77
CA HIS A 130 -5.28 -9.71 0.22
C HIS A 130 -4.24 -10.76 -0.17
N SER A 131 -2.95 -10.44 -0.05
CA SER A 131 -1.85 -11.30 -0.51
C SER A 131 -1.88 -12.70 0.11
N GLY A 132 -2.32 -12.82 1.36
CA GLY A 132 -2.51 -14.11 2.03
C GLY A 132 -3.60 -15.01 1.43
N ASP A 133 -4.50 -14.44 0.62
CA ASP A 133 -5.59 -15.15 -0.08
C ASP A 133 -5.31 -15.33 -1.58
N SER A 134 -4.19 -14.80 -2.07
CA SER A 134 -3.77 -14.87 -3.47
C SER A 134 -2.82 -16.04 -3.71
N ALA A 135 -2.96 -16.69 -4.86
CA ALA A 135 -1.96 -17.64 -5.36
C ALA A 135 -0.85 -16.89 -6.10
N CYS A 136 0.40 -17.32 -5.95
CA CYS A 136 1.55 -16.69 -6.55
C CYS A 136 2.27 -17.61 -7.53
N ILE A 137 2.81 -17.01 -8.60
CA ILE A 137 3.72 -17.67 -9.54
C ILE A 137 5.15 -17.25 -9.18
N LEU A 138 6.01 -18.22 -9.01
CA LEU A 138 7.42 -18.03 -8.70
C LEU A 138 8.29 -18.90 -9.64
N PRO A 139 9.25 -18.34 -10.38
CA PRO A 139 9.46 -16.92 -10.63
C PRO A 139 8.31 -16.28 -11.43
N SER A 140 8.21 -14.95 -11.37
CA SER A 140 7.22 -14.19 -12.15
C SER A 140 7.36 -14.45 -13.66
N LYS A 141 6.23 -14.46 -14.39
CA LYS A 141 6.21 -14.75 -15.83
C LYS A 141 5.90 -13.52 -16.68
N HIS A 142 5.04 -12.64 -16.20
CA HIS A 142 4.54 -11.51 -16.98
C HIS A 142 5.14 -10.18 -16.53
N ILE A 143 5.82 -10.15 -15.38
CA ILE A 143 6.50 -8.97 -14.88
C ILE A 143 7.80 -8.79 -15.68
N PRO A 144 8.00 -7.63 -16.34
CA PRO A 144 9.22 -7.37 -17.08
C PRO A 144 10.46 -7.50 -16.22
N CYS A 145 11.49 -8.14 -16.72
CA CYS A 145 12.77 -8.36 -16.05
C CYS A 145 13.38 -7.06 -15.49
N LEU A 146 13.22 -5.94 -16.19
CA LEU A 146 13.67 -4.62 -15.77
C LEU A 146 13.09 -4.17 -14.42
N LEU A 147 11.88 -4.62 -14.03
CA LEU A 147 11.27 -4.23 -12.77
C LEU A 147 11.89 -4.92 -11.54
N TYR A 148 12.53 -6.09 -11.73
CA TYR A 148 13.15 -6.80 -10.63
C TYR A 148 14.67 -7.00 -10.79
N THR A 149 15.25 -6.43 -11.83
CA THR A 149 16.70 -6.38 -12.05
C THR A 149 17.26 -4.96 -11.95
N SER A 150 16.40 -3.93 -11.87
CA SER A 150 16.89 -2.59 -11.52
C SER A 150 17.33 -2.63 -10.07
N ASP A 151 18.60 -2.86 -9.88
CA ASP A 151 19.25 -2.73 -8.59
C ASP A 151 19.25 -1.25 -8.23
N ALA A 152 18.65 -0.90 -7.10
CA ALA A 152 18.72 0.47 -6.57
C ALA A 152 20.18 0.96 -6.33
N ALA A 153 21.16 0.06 -6.43
CA ALA A 153 22.57 0.38 -6.38
C ALA A 153 23.14 0.89 -7.72
N ASP A 154 22.50 0.58 -8.85
CA ASP A 154 22.98 1.01 -10.17
C ASP A 154 22.68 2.50 -10.47
N ASP A 155 21.75 3.11 -9.74
CA ASP A 155 21.41 4.54 -9.87
C ASP A 155 22.31 5.47 -9.01
N LEU A 156 23.30 4.93 -8.31
CA LEU A 156 24.23 5.70 -7.45
C LEU A 156 25.64 5.88 -8.04
N THR A 157 25.83 5.59 -9.33
CA THR A 157 27.14 5.84 -10.00
C THR A 157 27.09 6.97 -11.00
#